data_84b9bf9adfefdb6bd07b31bd12bc2c7b
#
_entry.id   84b9bf9adfefdb6bd07b31bd12bc2c7b
#
_cell.length_a   1.000
_cell.length_b   1.000
_cell.length_c   1.000
_cell.angle_alpha   90.00
_cell.angle_beta   90.00
_cell.angle_gamma   90.00
#
_symmetry.space_group_name_H-M   'P 1'
#
loop_
_entity.id
_entity.type
_entity.pdbx_description
1 polymer ?
#
loop_
_entity_poly.entity_id
_entity_poly.type
_entity_poly.pdbx_seq_one_letter_code
_entity_poly.pdbx_strand_id
1 'polypeptide(L)'
;MFLTVAYDCTNDKRRNRVAKILLDYGYRVQYSVFEVELDERRFKEMQERLLEAIDESADSIRIYRICERCLVQTRIHGNSELTNQERLFII
;
A
#
# COMPACT_ATOMS: atom_id res chain seq x y z
N MET A 1 7.96 -7.98 3.63
CA MET A 1 8.43 -6.81 2.87
C MET A 1 7.48 -5.63 3.10
N PHE A 2 8.03 -4.46 3.17
CA PHE A 2 7.26 -3.23 3.36
C PHE A 2 6.98 -2.60 2.00
N LEU A 3 5.71 -2.28 1.75
CA LEU A 3 5.28 -1.76 0.47
C LEU A 3 4.41 -0.53 0.65
N THR A 4 4.59 0.43 -0.25
CA THR A 4 3.65 1.54 -0.42
C THR A 4 2.87 1.30 -1.70
N VAL A 5 1.55 1.32 -1.60
CA VAL A 5 0.66 1.09 -2.72
C VAL A 5 -0.14 2.36 -2.99
N ALA A 6 0.02 2.89 -4.19
CA ALA A 6 -0.71 4.07 -4.64
C ALA A 6 -1.56 3.69 -5.83
N TYR A 7 -2.80 4.17 -5.87
CA TYR A 7 -3.68 3.84 -6.98
C TYR A 7 -4.43 5.08 -7.47
N ASP A 8 -4.83 5.01 -8.74
CA ASP A 8 -5.61 6.04 -9.40
C ASP A 8 -6.69 5.32 -10.23
N CYS A 9 -7.92 5.37 -9.77
CA CYS A 9 -9.06 4.73 -10.42
C CYS A 9 -10.06 5.78 -10.86
N THR A 10 -10.48 5.68 -12.12
CA THR A 10 -11.39 6.64 -12.72
C THR A 10 -12.86 6.39 -12.38
N ASN A 11 -13.16 5.24 -11.80
CA ASN A 11 -14.53 4.82 -11.47
C ASN A 11 -14.65 4.62 -9.96
N ASP A 12 -15.71 5.15 -9.36
CA ASP A 12 -15.91 5.10 -7.91
C ASP A 12 -16.05 3.68 -7.38
N LYS A 13 -16.74 2.81 -8.11
CA LYS A 13 -16.91 1.42 -7.67
C LYS A 13 -15.59 0.68 -7.63
N ARG A 14 -14.77 0.86 -8.66
CA ARG A 14 -13.47 0.23 -8.71
C ARG A 14 -12.54 0.80 -7.66
N ARG A 15 -12.56 2.13 -7.46
CA ARG A 15 -11.77 2.79 -6.42
C ARG A 15 -12.10 2.23 -5.04
N ASN A 16 -13.39 2.11 -4.74
CA ASN A 16 -13.83 1.58 -3.45
C ASN A 16 -13.44 0.12 -3.27
N ARG A 17 -13.50 -0.67 -4.33
CA ARG A 17 -13.11 -2.07 -4.29
C ARG A 17 -11.62 -2.22 -4.02
N VAL A 18 -10.80 -1.41 -4.68
CA VAL A 18 -9.33 -1.41 -4.44
C VAL A 18 -9.05 -1.05 -3.00
N ALA A 19 -9.69 0.00 -2.47
CA ALA A 19 -9.51 0.39 -1.08
C ALA A 19 -9.88 -0.72 -0.11
N LYS A 20 -11.00 -1.41 -0.34
CA LYS A 20 -11.41 -2.52 0.51
C LYS A 20 -10.42 -3.68 0.49
N ILE A 21 -9.89 -3.99 -0.69
CA ILE A 21 -8.86 -5.03 -0.79
C ILE A 21 -7.64 -4.64 0.02
N LEU A 22 -7.16 -3.41 -0.16
CA LEU A 22 -5.96 -2.96 0.54
C LEU A 22 -6.13 -2.92 2.06
N LEU A 23 -7.34 -2.65 2.55
CA LEU A 23 -7.61 -2.69 3.98
C LEU A 23 -7.44 -4.08 4.59
N ASP A 24 -7.54 -5.14 3.80
CA ASP A 24 -7.29 -6.49 4.27
C ASP A 24 -5.80 -6.75 4.50
N TYR A 25 -4.91 -5.91 3.96
CA TYR A 25 -3.47 -6.13 3.99
C TYR A 25 -2.70 -5.06 4.73
N GLY A 26 -3.26 -3.87 4.88
CA GLY A 26 -2.52 -2.79 5.51
C GLY A 26 -3.38 -1.60 5.90
N TYR A 27 -2.78 -0.42 5.88
CA TYR A 27 -3.38 0.79 6.42
C TYR A 27 -3.36 1.92 5.42
N ARG A 28 -4.45 2.67 5.38
CA ARG A 28 -4.52 3.89 4.56
C ARG A 28 -3.72 4.99 5.25
N VAL A 29 -2.79 5.60 4.49
CA VAL A 29 -1.98 6.72 5.00
C VAL A 29 -2.34 8.03 4.33
N GLN A 30 -2.87 7.97 3.11
CA GLN A 30 -3.43 9.10 2.40
C GLN A 30 -4.61 8.60 1.58
N TYR A 31 -5.33 9.48 0.94
CA TYR A 31 -6.57 9.17 0.25
C TYR A 31 -6.49 7.93 -0.64
N SER A 32 -5.46 7.85 -1.46
CA SER A 32 -5.26 6.72 -2.37
C SER A 32 -3.90 6.06 -2.18
N VAL A 33 -3.38 6.10 -0.95
CA VAL A 33 -2.08 5.52 -0.63
C VAL A 33 -2.20 4.66 0.61
N PHE A 34 -1.72 3.44 0.50
CA PHE A 34 -1.70 2.47 1.60
C PHE A 34 -0.27 2.02 1.87
N GLU A 35 -0.03 1.63 3.11
CA GLU A 35 1.21 0.97 3.51
C GLU A 35 0.86 -0.44 3.98
N VAL A 36 1.60 -1.42 3.48
CA VAL A 36 1.37 -2.83 3.81
C VAL A 36 2.70 -3.50 4.11
N GLU A 37 2.67 -4.48 5.02
CA GLU A 37 3.82 -5.32 5.29
C GLU A 37 3.40 -6.77 5.09
N LEU A 38 4.00 -7.44 4.11
CA LEU A 38 3.56 -8.77 3.66
C LEU A 38 4.76 -9.65 3.37
N ASP A 39 4.55 -10.96 3.49
CA ASP A 39 5.46 -11.95 2.91
C ASP A 39 5.16 -12.11 1.41
N GLU A 40 5.97 -12.90 0.74
CA GLU A 40 5.84 -13.11 -0.71
C GLU A 40 4.49 -13.71 -1.08
N ARG A 41 3.98 -14.64 -0.30
CA ARG A 41 2.72 -15.32 -0.59
C ARG A 41 1.55 -14.35 -0.52
N ARG A 42 1.49 -13.54 0.53
CA ARG A 42 0.41 -12.57 0.69
C ARG A 42 0.53 -11.42 -0.29
N PHE A 43 1.74 -11.04 -0.65
CA PHE A 43 1.95 -10.03 -1.68
C PHE A 43 1.38 -10.50 -3.02
N LYS A 44 1.65 -11.74 -3.41
CA LYS A 44 1.13 -12.29 -4.65
C LYS A 44 -0.39 -12.36 -4.63
N GLU A 45 -0.97 -12.78 -3.53
CA GLU A 45 -2.41 -12.81 -3.33
C GLU A 45 -3.03 -11.42 -3.48
N MET A 46 -2.46 -10.42 -2.82
CA MET A 46 -2.92 -9.04 -2.91
C MET A 46 -2.87 -8.54 -4.35
N GLN A 47 -1.76 -8.79 -5.04
CA GLN A 47 -1.58 -8.38 -6.42
C GLN A 47 -2.66 -8.95 -7.33
N GLU A 48 -2.93 -10.23 -7.19
CA GLU A 48 -3.97 -10.90 -7.99
C GLU A 48 -5.34 -10.30 -7.74
N ARG A 49 -5.69 -10.04 -6.49
CA ARG A 49 -6.96 -9.43 -6.15
C ARG A 49 -7.09 -8.02 -6.72
N LEU A 50 -6.02 -7.23 -6.64
CA LEU A 50 -6.01 -5.88 -7.16
C LEU A 50 -6.17 -5.86 -8.69
N LEU A 51 -5.47 -6.74 -9.39
CA LEU A 51 -5.55 -6.81 -10.84
C LEU A 51 -6.95 -7.20 -11.33
N GLU A 52 -7.65 -8.02 -10.58
CA GLU A 52 -9.03 -8.38 -10.90
C GLU A 52 -10.00 -7.22 -10.67
N ALA A 53 -9.65 -6.31 -9.78
CA ALA A 53 -10.55 -5.22 -9.39
C ALA A 53 -10.45 -4.01 -10.28
N ILE A 54 -9.37 -3.82 -11.02
CA ILE A 54 -9.14 -2.63 -11.83
C ILE A 54 -9.40 -2.88 -13.30
N ASP A 55 -9.55 -1.77 -14.03
CA ASP A 55 -9.53 -1.75 -15.49
C ASP A 55 -8.17 -1.19 -15.90
N GLU A 56 -7.27 -2.05 -16.37
CA GLU A 56 -5.89 -1.65 -16.66
C GLU A 56 -5.78 -0.60 -17.77
N SER A 57 -6.83 -0.44 -18.57
CA SER A 57 -6.85 0.60 -19.61
C SER A 57 -7.18 1.98 -19.05
N ALA A 58 -7.78 2.06 -17.86
CA ALA A 58 -8.25 3.31 -17.28
C ALA A 58 -7.65 3.61 -15.91
N ASP A 59 -7.24 2.57 -15.19
CA ASP A 59 -6.78 2.70 -13.82
C ASP A 59 -5.29 2.37 -13.73
N SER A 60 -4.65 2.81 -12.63
CA SER A 60 -3.27 2.46 -12.37
C SER A 60 -3.07 2.11 -10.89
N ILE A 61 -2.13 1.20 -10.64
CA ILE A 61 -1.67 0.87 -9.30
C ILE A 61 -0.15 0.87 -9.33
N ARG A 62 0.45 1.57 -8.38
CA ARG A 62 1.90 1.59 -8.22
C ARG A 62 2.26 0.95 -6.90
N ILE A 63 3.18 0.03 -6.92
CA ILE A 63 3.65 -0.66 -5.73
C ILE A 63 5.14 -0.39 -5.58
N TYR A 64 5.50 0.27 -4.49
CA TYR A 64 6.89 0.61 -4.19
C TYR A 64 7.35 -0.25 -3.04
N ARG A 65 8.41 -1.02 -3.25
CA ARG A 65 9.01 -1.80 -2.18
C ARG A 65 10.08 -0.97 -1.50
N ILE A 66 9.98 -0.85 -0.18
CA ILE A 66 10.94 -0.10 0.62
C ILE A 66 11.73 -1.11 1.44
N CYS A 67 13.03 -1.21 1.18
CA CYS A 67 13.88 -2.12 1.94
C CYS A 67 14.06 -1.58 3.38
N GLU A 68 14.51 -2.42 4.28
CA GLU A 68 14.66 -2.03 5.68
C GLU A 68 15.63 -0.87 5.86
N ARG A 69 16.71 -0.85 5.10
CA ARG A 69 17.65 0.25 5.16
C ARG A 69 17.01 1.58 4.79
N CYS A 70 16.15 1.58 3.78
CA CYS A 70 15.45 2.80 3.37
C CYS A 70 14.32 3.16 4.34
N LEU A 71 13.66 2.15 4.88
CA LEU A 71 12.58 2.36 5.84
C LEU A 71 13.06 3.09 7.08
N VAL A 72 14.22 2.72 7.61
CA VAL A 72 14.77 3.37 8.80
C VAL A 72 15.18 4.81 8.54
N GLN A 73 15.36 5.18 7.28
CA GLN A 73 15.71 6.55 6.89
C GLN A 73 14.49 7.39 6.54
N THR A 74 13.31 6.79 6.58
CA THR A 74 12.07 7.49 6.26
C THR A 74 11.82 8.60 7.28
N ARG A 75 11.43 9.77 6.79
CA ARG A 75 11.07 10.91 7.62
C ARG A 75 9.62 11.26 7.39
N ILE A 76 8.89 11.46 8.47
CA ILE A 76 7.49 11.85 8.42
C ILE A 76 7.36 13.19 9.11
N HIS A 77 6.73 14.11 8.42
CA HIS A 77 6.49 15.46 8.94
C HIS A 77 4.99 15.67 9.01
N GLY A 78 4.55 16.34 10.06
CA GLY A 78 3.14 16.65 10.23
C GLY A 78 2.42 15.58 11.03
N ASN A 79 1.13 15.43 10.78
CA ASN A 79 0.25 14.60 11.58
C ASN A 79 0.06 13.23 10.95
N SER A 80 1.14 12.44 10.87
CA SER A 80 1.11 11.10 10.28
C SER A 80 2.13 10.20 10.98
N GLU A 81 1.94 8.89 10.84
CA GLU A 81 2.82 7.88 11.41
C GLU A 81 2.99 6.74 10.42
N LEU A 82 4.16 6.07 10.47
CA LEU A 82 4.32 4.83 9.72
C LEU A 82 3.50 3.72 10.37
N THR A 83 2.96 2.84 9.54
CA THR A 83 2.11 1.75 10.02
C THR A 83 2.87 0.69 10.78
N ASN A 84 4.17 0.56 10.57
CA ASN A 84 5.02 -0.37 11.28
C ASN A 84 6.00 0.39 12.16
N GLN A 85 5.48 1.03 13.20
CA GLN A 85 6.27 1.85 14.12
C GLN A 85 7.31 1.06 14.88
N GLU A 86 7.04 -0.20 15.18
CA GLU A 86 7.96 -1.04 15.92
C GLU A 86 9.32 -1.15 15.23
N ARG A 87 9.34 -1.18 13.91
CA ARG A 87 10.56 -1.21 13.14
C ARG A 87 11.34 0.09 13.26
N LEU A 88 10.64 1.20 13.39
CA LEU A 88 11.28 2.50 13.50
C LEU A 88 11.98 2.68 14.83
N PHE A 89 11.45 2.08 15.87
CA PHE A 89 12.00 2.26 17.21
C PHE A 89 13.18 1.38 17.52
N ILE A 90 13.46 0.43 16.67
CA ILE A 90 14.65 -0.41 16.79
C ILE A 90 15.92 0.41 16.46
N ILE A 91 15.73 1.55 15.92
CA ILE A 91 16.79 2.46 15.56
C ILE A 91 17.10 3.36 16.76
#